data_53dcab09daebbd1d983f9d4edc2480e6
#
_entry.id   53dcab09daebbd1d983f9d4edc2480e6
#
_cell.length_a   1.000
_cell.length_b   1.000
_cell.length_c   1.000
_cell.angle_alpha   90.00
_cell.angle_beta   90.00
_cell.angle_gamma   90.00
#
_symmetry.space_group_name_H-M   'P 1'
#
loop_
_entity.id
_entity.type
_entity.pdbx_description
1 polymer ?
#
loop_
_entity_poly.entity_id
_entity_poly.type
_entity_poly.pdbx_seq_one_letter_code
_entity_poly.pdbx_strand_id
1 'polypeptide(L)'
;LVTLRATPNLYNWRPADLVETAVAWKQAVSTLTSPSTLIFSRQNTSVLNRDSNQVNLIQKGGYLLKEHAAPDLCIIASGSEVQLALDAASNLSKDGINANIISMPSLDLFLEQSDDYKASVLGQNLPTLAVEMAHPDSWYKLLNKSDKVLGIETFGESAPASDLMEHFGFTINN
;
A
#
# COMPACT_ATOMS: atom_id res chain seq x y z
N LEU A 1 -3.98 -13.08 3.31
CA LEU A 1 -2.81 -12.18 3.32
C LEU A 1 -2.22 -12.05 4.73
N VAL A 2 -3.02 -11.81 5.76
CA VAL A 2 -2.57 -11.72 7.16
C VAL A 2 -1.78 -12.96 7.60
N THR A 3 -2.28 -14.15 7.31
CA THR A 3 -1.59 -15.42 7.60
C THR A 3 -0.20 -15.50 6.97
N LEU A 4 -0.06 -15.04 5.73
CA LEU A 4 1.24 -14.99 5.05
C LEU A 4 2.18 -13.99 5.73
N ARG A 5 1.70 -12.81 6.09
CA ARG A 5 2.48 -11.78 6.81
C ARG A 5 2.82 -12.18 8.26
N ALA A 6 2.08 -13.13 8.84
CA ALA A 6 2.39 -13.70 10.14
C ALA A 6 3.41 -14.85 10.06
N THR A 7 3.75 -15.32 8.86
CA THR A 7 4.73 -16.40 8.65
C THR A 7 6.15 -15.84 8.80
N PRO A 8 6.95 -16.33 9.76
CA PRO A 8 8.31 -15.86 9.94
C PRO A 8 9.17 -16.08 8.69
N ASN A 9 10.06 -15.13 8.42
CA ASN A 9 11.04 -15.22 7.31
C ASN A 9 10.41 -15.33 5.91
N LEU A 10 9.18 -14.84 5.72
CA LEU A 10 8.48 -14.85 4.44
C LEU A 10 8.20 -13.40 4.01
N TYR A 11 8.75 -12.99 2.87
CA TYR A 11 8.45 -11.69 2.30
C TYR A 11 7.23 -11.76 1.40
N ASN A 12 6.27 -10.87 1.65
CA ASN A 12 5.02 -10.80 0.91
C ASN A 12 4.98 -9.55 0.04
N TRP A 13 4.85 -9.75 -1.26
CA TRP A 13 4.75 -8.67 -2.23
C TRP A 13 3.34 -8.58 -2.79
N ARG A 14 2.79 -7.39 -2.76
CA ARG A 14 1.50 -7.02 -3.34
C ARG A 14 1.66 -5.76 -4.20
N PRO A 15 2.26 -5.91 -5.41
CA PRO A 15 2.59 -4.81 -6.29
C PRO A 15 1.35 -4.15 -6.88
N ALA A 16 1.39 -2.82 -7.05
CA ALA A 16 0.31 -2.02 -7.59
C ALA A 16 0.26 -2.04 -9.13
N ASP A 17 1.41 -2.19 -9.79
CA ASP A 17 1.51 -2.10 -11.24
C ASP A 17 2.69 -2.93 -11.79
N LEU A 18 2.92 -2.81 -13.10
CA LEU A 18 3.98 -3.53 -13.80
C LEU A 18 5.39 -3.19 -13.27
N VAL A 19 5.65 -1.93 -12.89
CA VAL A 19 6.97 -1.50 -12.41
C VAL A 19 7.26 -2.12 -11.05
N GLU A 20 6.32 -2.05 -10.11
CA GLU A 20 6.44 -2.71 -8.81
C GLU A 20 6.53 -4.23 -8.97
N THR A 21 5.77 -4.82 -9.91
CA THR A 21 5.84 -6.25 -10.23
C THR A 21 7.26 -6.66 -10.66
N ALA A 22 7.88 -5.89 -11.54
CA ALA A 22 9.25 -6.17 -11.99
C ALA A 22 10.27 -6.11 -10.86
N VAL A 23 10.14 -5.12 -9.95
CA VAL A 23 11.00 -5.02 -8.76
C VAL A 23 10.73 -6.15 -7.78
N ALA A 24 9.48 -6.51 -7.54
CA ALA A 24 9.11 -7.64 -6.68
C ALA A 24 9.71 -8.97 -7.19
N TRP A 25 9.62 -9.24 -8.48
CA TRP A 25 10.28 -10.39 -9.10
C TRP A 25 11.80 -10.36 -8.93
N LYS A 26 12.42 -9.20 -9.22
CA LYS A 26 13.87 -9.03 -9.02
C LYS A 26 14.27 -9.35 -7.58
N GLN A 27 13.55 -8.81 -6.60
CA GLN A 27 13.83 -9.06 -5.18
C GLN A 27 13.62 -10.53 -4.82
N ALA A 28 12.50 -11.13 -5.24
CA ALA A 28 12.19 -12.52 -4.95
C ALA A 28 13.27 -13.50 -5.46
N VAL A 29 13.80 -13.29 -6.66
CA VAL A 29 14.85 -14.17 -7.22
C VAL A 29 16.25 -13.84 -6.71
N SER A 30 16.48 -12.64 -6.18
CA SER A 30 17.79 -12.22 -5.66
C SER A 30 17.95 -12.51 -4.17
N THR A 31 16.87 -12.67 -3.43
CA THR A 31 16.91 -12.97 -1.99
C THR A 31 17.08 -14.48 -1.77
N LEU A 32 18.29 -14.89 -1.40
CA LEU A 32 18.64 -16.32 -1.27
C LEU A 32 18.35 -16.89 0.12
N THR A 33 18.05 -16.03 1.09
CA THR A 33 17.91 -16.42 2.51
C THR A 33 16.46 -16.54 2.98
N SER A 34 15.51 -16.03 2.19
CA SER A 34 14.10 -15.97 2.57
C SER A 34 13.20 -16.21 1.36
N PRO A 35 12.16 -17.01 1.47
CA PRO A 35 11.16 -17.16 0.41
C PRO A 35 10.34 -15.88 0.23
N SER A 36 9.76 -15.74 -0.95
CA SER A 36 8.85 -14.63 -1.26
C SER A 36 7.54 -15.16 -1.83
N THR A 37 6.43 -14.51 -1.45
CA THR A 37 5.14 -14.65 -2.14
C THR A 37 4.84 -13.39 -2.93
N LEU A 38 4.35 -13.56 -4.16
CA LEU A 38 3.95 -12.47 -5.03
C LEU A 38 2.46 -12.59 -5.31
N ILE A 39 1.69 -11.60 -4.85
CA ILE A 39 0.22 -11.57 -4.89
C ILE A 39 -0.20 -10.50 -5.88
N PHE A 40 -0.63 -10.94 -7.06
CA PHE A 40 -0.97 -10.04 -8.16
C PHE A 40 -2.47 -9.78 -8.25
N SER A 41 -2.83 -8.61 -8.78
CA SER A 41 -4.20 -8.26 -9.10
C SER A 41 -4.70 -9.05 -10.31
N ARG A 42 -5.97 -9.45 -10.31
CA ARG A 42 -6.63 -10.04 -11.48
C ARG A 42 -7.12 -8.99 -12.46
N GLN A 43 -7.50 -7.82 -11.95
CA GLN A 43 -7.93 -6.67 -12.75
C GLN A 43 -6.75 -5.95 -13.35
N ASN A 44 -7.00 -5.24 -14.44
CA ASN A 44 -6.02 -4.36 -15.05
C ASN A 44 -5.69 -3.20 -14.10
N THR A 45 -4.41 -2.91 -13.97
CA THR A 45 -3.90 -1.76 -13.23
C THR A 45 -3.15 -0.82 -14.16
N SER A 46 -3.29 0.48 -13.94
CA SER A 46 -2.54 1.49 -14.68
C SER A 46 -1.09 1.54 -14.22
N VAL A 47 -0.16 1.80 -15.14
CA VAL A 47 1.23 2.09 -14.77
C VAL A 47 1.28 3.47 -14.11
N LEU A 48 1.79 3.51 -12.89
CA LEU A 48 1.86 4.73 -12.11
C LEU A 48 3.13 5.54 -12.46
N ASN A 49 3.00 6.86 -12.50
CA ASN A 49 4.14 7.74 -12.75
C ASN A 49 5.09 7.74 -11.56
N ARG A 50 6.38 7.51 -11.82
CA ARG A 50 7.46 7.54 -10.84
C ARG A 50 8.73 8.10 -11.46
N ASP A 51 9.51 8.80 -10.67
CA ASP A 51 10.89 9.12 -11.03
C ASP A 51 11.83 7.92 -10.76
N SER A 52 13.08 8.05 -11.20
CA SER A 52 14.09 6.99 -11.04
C SER A 52 14.41 6.69 -9.56
N ASN A 53 14.32 7.69 -8.68
CA ASN A 53 14.55 7.51 -7.25
C ASN A 53 13.43 6.69 -6.62
N GLN A 54 12.17 7.02 -6.93
CA GLN A 54 11.01 6.27 -6.46
C GLN A 54 11.04 4.80 -6.91
N VAL A 55 11.44 4.54 -8.17
CA VAL A 55 11.64 3.17 -8.66
C VAL A 55 12.68 2.42 -7.82
N ASN A 56 13.78 3.07 -7.46
CA ASN A 56 14.81 2.47 -6.60
C ASN A 56 14.32 2.22 -5.16
N LEU A 57 13.36 3.02 -4.68
CA LEU A 57 12.80 2.86 -3.33
C LEU A 57 11.79 1.72 -3.20
N ILE A 58 11.21 1.23 -4.30
CA ILE A 58 10.27 0.09 -4.28
C ILE A 58 10.86 -1.12 -3.55
N GLN A 59 12.15 -1.40 -3.75
CA GLN A 59 12.84 -2.52 -3.10
C GLN A 59 12.89 -2.42 -1.57
N LYS A 60 12.59 -1.26 -0.99
CA LYS A 60 12.48 -1.06 0.46
C LYS A 60 11.12 -1.45 1.04
N GLY A 61 10.19 -1.88 0.20
CA GLY A 61 8.89 -2.39 0.60
C GLY A 61 7.80 -1.35 0.75
N GLY A 62 8.14 -0.07 0.89
CA GLY A 62 7.19 1.04 0.94
C GLY A 62 7.89 2.36 0.64
N TYR A 63 7.22 3.28 -0.04
CA TYR A 63 7.80 4.56 -0.45
C TYR A 63 6.72 5.60 -0.72
N LEU A 64 7.10 6.86 -0.64
CA LEU A 64 6.22 8.00 -0.93
C LEU A 64 6.04 8.12 -2.44
N LEU A 65 4.83 7.76 -2.92
CA LEU A 65 4.48 7.76 -4.35
C LEU A 65 4.05 9.15 -4.81
N LYS A 66 3.26 9.85 -3.98
CA LYS A 66 2.85 11.23 -4.24
C LYS A 66 3.05 12.05 -2.97
N GLU A 67 3.85 13.10 -3.09
CA GLU A 67 4.16 14.03 -2.02
C GLU A 67 3.45 15.36 -2.25
N HIS A 68 2.93 15.94 -1.17
CA HIS A 68 2.44 17.30 -1.14
C HIS A 68 3.29 18.13 -0.18
N ALA A 69 3.57 19.39 -0.52
CA ALA A 69 4.44 20.27 0.28
C ALA A 69 3.89 20.55 1.69
N ALA A 70 2.56 20.54 1.84
CA ALA A 70 1.85 20.71 3.11
C ALA A 70 0.71 19.68 3.17
N PRO A 71 0.99 18.43 3.53
CA PRO A 71 -0.03 17.40 3.62
C PRO A 71 -0.84 17.52 4.90
N ASP A 72 -2.15 17.31 4.79
CA ASP A 72 -3.08 17.24 5.92
C ASP A 72 -3.21 15.83 6.48
N LEU A 73 -2.97 14.82 5.61
CA LEU A 73 -3.07 13.41 5.96
C LEU A 73 -2.20 12.54 5.04
N CYS A 74 -2.11 11.26 5.39
CA CYS A 74 -1.42 10.25 4.59
C CYS A 74 -2.37 9.09 4.26
N ILE A 75 -2.36 8.61 3.02
CA ILE A 75 -3.05 7.39 2.62
C ILE A 75 -2.01 6.35 2.20
N ILE A 76 -2.03 5.19 2.85
CA ILE A 76 -1.16 4.06 2.54
C ILE A 76 -1.99 2.99 1.86
N ALA A 77 -1.53 2.48 0.73
CA ALA A 77 -2.20 1.40 0.03
C ALA A 77 -1.21 0.40 -0.57
N SER A 78 -1.67 -0.79 -0.87
CA SER A 78 -0.91 -1.82 -1.58
C SER A 78 -1.71 -2.40 -2.75
N GLY A 79 -1.03 -2.94 -3.75
CA GLY A 79 -1.69 -3.59 -4.88
C GLY A 79 -2.66 -2.66 -5.63
N SER A 80 -3.80 -3.20 -6.02
CA SER A 80 -4.82 -2.46 -6.78
C SER A 80 -5.39 -1.25 -6.06
N GLU A 81 -5.34 -1.21 -4.73
CA GLU A 81 -5.89 -0.11 -3.94
C GLU A 81 -5.06 1.18 -4.01
N VAL A 82 -3.81 1.11 -4.52
CA VAL A 82 -2.97 2.31 -4.72
C VAL A 82 -3.62 3.30 -5.71
N GLN A 83 -4.26 2.79 -6.79
CA GLN A 83 -4.99 3.66 -7.72
C GLN A 83 -6.18 4.32 -7.02
N LEU A 84 -6.94 3.58 -6.21
CA LEU A 84 -8.05 4.15 -5.42
C LEU A 84 -7.57 5.26 -4.49
N ALA A 85 -6.43 5.07 -3.82
CA ALA A 85 -5.83 6.08 -2.95
C ALA A 85 -5.44 7.35 -3.71
N LEU A 86 -4.89 7.22 -4.93
CA LEU A 86 -4.56 8.36 -5.80
C LEU A 86 -5.81 9.12 -6.25
N ASP A 87 -6.87 8.41 -6.60
CA ASP A 87 -8.14 8.99 -7.04
C ASP A 87 -8.84 9.69 -5.87
N ALA A 88 -8.84 9.09 -4.67
CA ALA A 88 -9.36 9.69 -3.45
C ALA A 88 -8.59 10.98 -3.09
N ALA A 89 -7.25 10.97 -3.14
CA ALA A 89 -6.43 12.15 -2.91
C ALA A 89 -6.71 13.27 -3.93
N SER A 90 -6.95 12.90 -5.20
CA SER A 90 -7.34 13.86 -6.24
C SER A 90 -8.72 14.47 -5.98
N ASN A 91 -9.63 13.72 -5.40
CA ASN A 91 -10.95 14.23 -5.02
C ASN A 91 -10.87 15.14 -3.79
N LEU A 92 -10.16 14.73 -2.74
CA LEU A 92 -9.92 15.53 -1.52
C LEU A 92 -9.27 16.87 -1.83
N SER A 93 -8.37 16.93 -2.80
CA SER A 93 -7.68 18.17 -3.18
C SER A 93 -8.63 19.23 -3.75
N LYS A 94 -9.81 18.87 -4.28
CA LYS A 94 -10.84 19.81 -4.72
C LYS A 94 -11.48 20.56 -3.54
N ASP A 95 -11.48 19.91 -2.38
CA ASP A 95 -11.99 20.45 -1.13
C ASP A 95 -10.88 21.12 -0.28
N GLY A 96 -9.66 21.26 -0.87
CA GLY A 96 -8.51 21.87 -0.22
C GLY A 96 -7.77 20.97 0.76
N ILE A 97 -8.07 19.67 0.78
CA ILE A 97 -7.41 18.67 1.63
C ILE A 97 -6.30 17.97 0.84
N ASN A 98 -5.08 18.03 1.32
CA ASN A 98 -3.91 17.52 0.65
C ASN A 98 -3.43 16.21 1.29
N ALA A 99 -3.35 15.16 0.51
CA ALA A 99 -2.93 13.86 0.98
C ALA A 99 -1.58 13.43 0.38
N ASN A 100 -0.68 12.95 1.23
CA ASN A 100 0.45 12.15 0.79
C ASN A 100 -0.02 10.74 0.47
N ILE A 101 0.50 10.14 -0.62
CA ILE A 101 0.20 8.75 -0.98
C ILE A 101 1.46 7.91 -0.86
N ILE A 102 1.36 6.84 -0.07
CA ILE A 102 2.40 5.84 0.10
C ILE A 102 1.96 4.56 -0.59
N SER A 103 2.78 4.07 -1.52
CA SER A 103 2.65 2.70 -2.00
C SER A 103 3.46 1.76 -1.11
N MET A 104 2.82 0.67 -0.67
CA MET A 104 3.39 -0.31 0.25
C MET A 104 3.38 -1.72 -0.38
N PRO A 105 4.20 -1.97 -1.42
CA PRO A 105 4.21 -3.27 -2.09
C PRO A 105 4.68 -4.42 -1.20
N SER A 106 5.46 -4.17 -0.14
CA SER A 106 5.85 -5.20 0.84
C SER A 106 5.97 -4.61 2.24
N LEU A 107 4.92 -4.77 3.04
CA LEU A 107 4.89 -4.31 4.44
C LEU A 107 6.01 -4.95 5.27
N ASP A 108 6.30 -6.25 5.05
CA ASP A 108 7.31 -6.98 5.80
C ASP A 108 8.70 -6.33 5.63
N LEU A 109 9.10 -6.06 4.40
CA LEU A 109 10.36 -5.39 4.10
C LEU A 109 10.41 -3.94 4.58
N PHE A 110 9.28 -3.23 4.52
CA PHE A 110 9.23 -1.87 5.04
C PHE A 110 9.43 -1.81 6.55
N LEU A 111 8.87 -2.75 7.29
CA LEU A 111 9.04 -2.84 8.74
C LEU A 111 10.49 -3.10 9.16
N GLU A 112 11.30 -3.74 8.31
CA GLU A 112 12.73 -3.98 8.53
C GLU A 112 13.61 -2.77 8.24
N GLN A 113 13.08 -1.72 7.60
CA GLN A 113 13.86 -0.51 7.31
C GLN A 113 14.21 0.26 8.60
N SER A 114 15.23 1.12 8.51
CA SER A 114 15.61 2.01 9.61
C SER A 114 14.45 2.91 10.02
N ASP A 115 14.43 3.30 11.29
CA ASP A 115 13.38 4.21 11.81
C ASP A 115 13.40 5.55 11.09
N ASP A 116 14.58 6.06 10.71
CA ASP A 116 14.71 7.29 9.91
C ASP A 116 14.03 7.15 8.54
N TYR A 117 14.21 6.00 7.85
CA TYR A 117 13.55 5.77 6.59
C TYR A 117 12.03 5.66 6.74
N LYS A 118 11.57 4.87 7.73
CA LYS A 118 10.13 4.75 8.03
C LYS A 118 9.51 6.11 8.34
N ALA A 119 10.17 6.93 9.16
CA ALA A 119 9.72 8.27 9.49
C ALA A 119 9.70 9.21 8.26
N SER A 120 10.68 9.10 7.36
CA SER A 120 10.71 9.90 6.13
C SER A 120 9.57 9.56 5.16
N VAL A 121 9.10 8.31 5.16
CA VAL A 121 8.01 7.86 4.29
C VAL A 121 6.65 8.17 4.90
N LEU A 122 6.47 7.88 6.21
CA LEU A 122 5.18 8.02 6.89
C LEU A 122 4.84 9.47 7.24
N GLY A 123 5.85 10.35 7.29
CA GLY A 123 5.69 11.68 7.84
C GLY A 123 5.57 11.66 9.37
N GLN A 124 5.76 12.83 9.99
CA GLN A 124 5.62 12.96 11.44
C GLN A 124 4.21 13.45 11.78
N ASN A 125 3.48 12.67 12.59
CA ASN A 125 2.19 13.03 13.19
C ASN A 125 1.05 13.34 12.19
N LEU A 126 1.13 12.83 10.97
CA LEU A 126 0.01 12.94 10.03
C LEU A 126 -1.05 11.89 10.34
N PRO A 127 -2.34 12.25 10.39
CA PRO A 127 -3.42 11.26 10.40
C PRO A 127 -3.26 10.31 9.22
N THR A 128 -3.33 9.01 9.45
CA THR A 128 -3.04 8.01 8.42
C THR A 128 -4.22 7.07 8.22
N LEU A 129 -4.56 6.84 6.96
CA LEU A 129 -5.52 5.83 6.51
C LEU A 129 -4.77 4.75 5.73
N ALA A 130 -4.79 3.50 6.19
CA ALA A 130 -4.37 2.37 5.38
C ALA A 130 -5.56 1.77 4.62
N VAL A 131 -5.36 1.43 3.34
CA VAL A 131 -6.40 0.90 2.46
C VAL A 131 -5.92 -0.39 1.82
N GLU A 132 -6.55 -1.50 2.16
CA GLU A 132 -6.20 -2.81 1.60
C GLU A 132 -7.39 -3.78 1.67
N MET A 133 -7.73 -4.43 0.55
CA MET A 133 -8.74 -5.50 0.49
C MET A 133 -8.22 -6.78 1.18
N ALA A 134 -7.96 -6.68 2.48
CA ALA A 134 -7.53 -7.76 3.37
C ALA A 134 -7.90 -7.42 4.81
N HIS A 135 -7.75 -8.38 5.71
CA HIS A 135 -7.96 -8.13 7.14
C HIS A 135 -7.00 -7.06 7.67
N PRO A 136 -7.45 -6.09 8.49
CA PRO A 136 -6.67 -4.92 8.89
C PRO A 136 -5.48 -5.19 9.82
N ASP A 137 -5.44 -6.33 10.51
CA ASP A 137 -4.48 -6.64 11.58
C ASP A 137 -3.02 -6.39 11.23
N SER A 138 -2.63 -6.63 9.98
CA SER A 138 -1.25 -6.42 9.56
C SER A 138 -0.80 -4.96 9.67
N TRP A 139 -1.73 -4.03 9.53
CA TRP A 139 -1.45 -2.60 9.49
C TRP A 139 -1.22 -1.99 10.87
N TYR A 140 -1.81 -2.59 11.93
CA TYR A 140 -1.66 -2.09 13.30
C TYR A 140 -0.24 -2.17 13.86
N LYS A 141 0.68 -2.88 13.17
CA LYS A 141 2.12 -2.83 13.46
C LYS A 141 2.78 -1.50 13.08
N LEU A 142 2.15 -0.76 12.17
CA LEU A 142 2.69 0.47 11.59
C LEU A 142 1.93 1.72 12.03
N LEU A 143 0.64 1.57 12.32
CA LEU A 143 -0.29 2.66 12.57
C LEU A 143 -0.38 3.03 14.06
N ASN A 144 -0.66 4.30 14.33
CA ASN A 144 -0.96 4.79 15.66
C ASN A 144 -2.44 4.53 16.03
N LYS A 145 -2.80 4.73 17.30
CA LYS A 145 -4.18 4.50 17.80
C LYS A 145 -5.24 5.40 17.14
N SER A 146 -4.86 6.56 16.65
CA SER A 146 -5.73 7.51 15.97
C SER A 146 -5.95 7.21 14.49
N ASP A 147 -5.07 6.39 13.90
CA ASP A 147 -5.10 6.06 12.49
C ASP A 147 -6.20 5.05 12.19
N LYS A 148 -6.57 4.93 10.94
CA LYS A 148 -7.66 4.08 10.47
C LYS A 148 -7.19 3.08 9.42
N VAL A 149 -7.92 1.99 9.31
CA VAL A 149 -7.73 1.00 8.24
C VAL A 149 -9.08 0.76 7.56
N LEU A 150 -9.13 0.94 6.26
CA LEU A 150 -10.19 0.41 5.42
C LEU A 150 -9.77 -0.98 4.96
N GLY A 151 -10.36 -2.00 5.56
CA GLY A 151 -10.05 -3.41 5.31
C GLY A 151 -11.32 -4.26 5.23
N ILE A 152 -11.17 -5.57 5.12
CA ILE A 152 -12.26 -6.54 5.10
C ILE A 152 -12.09 -7.48 6.29
N GLU A 153 -13.03 -7.45 7.22
CA GLU A 153 -13.02 -8.28 8.45
C GLU A 153 -13.89 -9.56 8.31
N THR A 154 -14.55 -9.71 7.18
CA THR A 154 -15.38 -10.88 6.86
C THR A 154 -14.70 -11.74 5.80
N PHE A 155 -15.35 -12.87 5.44
CA PHE A 155 -14.97 -13.60 4.23
C PHE A 155 -15.21 -12.73 2.99
N GLY A 156 -14.34 -12.93 1.98
CA GLY A 156 -14.54 -12.32 0.67
C GLY A 156 -15.76 -12.91 -0.05
N GLU A 157 -16.25 -12.17 -1.04
CA GLU A 157 -17.35 -12.56 -1.89
C GLU A 157 -16.87 -12.83 -3.33
N SER A 158 -17.75 -13.43 -4.13
CA SER A 158 -17.48 -13.72 -5.54
C SER A 158 -18.45 -12.96 -6.43
N ALA A 159 -17.97 -11.88 -7.02
CA ALA A 159 -18.69 -11.00 -7.95
C ALA A 159 -17.70 -10.23 -8.86
N PRO A 160 -18.17 -9.45 -9.85
CA PRO A 160 -17.33 -8.48 -10.54
C PRO A 160 -16.60 -7.55 -9.59
N ALA A 161 -15.37 -7.16 -9.92
CA ALA A 161 -14.53 -6.36 -9.01
C ALA A 161 -15.18 -5.03 -8.60
N SER A 162 -15.88 -4.35 -9.52
CA SER A 162 -16.62 -3.10 -9.25
C SER A 162 -17.66 -3.27 -8.15
N ASP A 163 -18.42 -4.37 -8.22
CA ASP A 163 -19.52 -4.65 -7.30
C ASP A 163 -18.97 -4.97 -5.90
N LEU A 164 -17.85 -5.70 -5.85
CA LEU A 164 -17.16 -5.99 -4.59
C LEU A 164 -16.53 -4.74 -3.96
N MET A 165 -15.96 -3.85 -4.77
CA MET A 165 -15.42 -2.58 -4.28
C MET A 165 -16.52 -1.74 -3.65
N GLU A 166 -17.68 -1.62 -4.30
CA GLU A 166 -18.85 -0.92 -3.75
C GLU A 166 -19.37 -1.61 -2.48
N HIS A 167 -19.56 -2.93 -2.53
CA HIS A 167 -20.07 -3.72 -1.42
C HIS A 167 -19.24 -3.58 -0.14
N PHE A 168 -17.92 -3.63 -0.27
CA PHE A 168 -16.99 -3.49 0.86
C PHE A 168 -16.57 -2.05 1.16
N GLY A 169 -17.13 -1.06 0.47
CA GLY A 169 -16.87 0.34 0.72
C GLY A 169 -15.54 0.87 0.18
N PHE A 170 -14.88 0.15 -0.72
CA PHE A 170 -13.66 0.62 -1.39
C PHE A 170 -13.99 1.58 -2.52
N THR A 171 -14.56 2.71 -2.16
CA THR A 171 -14.98 3.76 -3.09
C THR A 171 -14.38 5.11 -2.71
N ILE A 172 -14.29 6.02 -3.69
CA ILE A 172 -13.74 7.37 -3.48
C ILE A 172 -14.60 8.18 -2.48
N ASN A 173 -15.90 7.87 -2.38
CA ASN A 173 -16.85 8.62 -1.57
C ASN A 173 -16.95 8.12 -0.12
N ASN A 174 -16.32 7.01 0.20
CA ASN A 174 -16.25 6.48 1.55
C ASN A 174 -14.94 6.89 2.22
#